data_0dcb8b91361d0e0c439d7be6cab6de13
#
_entry.id   0dcb8b91361d0e0c439d7be6cab6de13
#
_cell.length_a   1.000
_cell.length_b   1.000
_cell.length_c   1.000
_cell.angle_alpha   90.00
_cell.angle_beta   90.00
_cell.angle_gamma   90.00
#
_symmetry.space_group_name_H-M   'P 1'
#
loop_
_entity.id
_entity.type
_entity.pdbx_description
1 polymer ?
#
loop_
_entity_poly.entity_id
_entity_poly.type
_entity_poly.pdbx_seq_one_letter_code
_entity_poly.pdbx_strand_id
1 'polypeptide(L)'
;MLKGAKNSCQKAASALARETIARVNTTARQPLLWDIFCQVIDNHGDVGVCWRLARELAARGHTVRLWLDDLRALPWLAPGAWSGAFKRIRVLPWPRSTQALAQLPLADVWVEAFGCELPAAFVARFAAEQAMPPPVWINLEYLSAEDWVERMHALPSPVLAGPLAGRRKWFFYPGFTPAAGGLLREGDWPARQARFDRAAWLAAHG
;
A
#
# COMPACT_ATOMS: atom_id res chain seq x y z
N MET A 1 9.36 -36.32 13.26
CA MET A 1 9.98 -35.11 13.86
C MET A 1 9.99 -33.85 12.96
N LEU A 2 9.79 -33.93 11.66
CA LEU A 2 9.83 -32.76 10.71
C LEU A 2 8.58 -31.84 10.71
N LYS A 3 7.41 -32.29 11.20
CA LYS A 3 6.18 -31.45 11.24
C LYS A 3 6.20 -30.40 12.35
N GLY A 4 6.89 -30.63 13.45
CA GLY A 4 6.97 -29.68 14.58
C GLY A 4 7.85 -28.45 14.29
N ALA A 5 8.96 -28.64 13.57
CA ALA A 5 9.90 -27.56 13.24
C ALA A 5 9.33 -26.57 12.21
N LYS A 6 8.55 -27.06 11.24
CA LYS A 6 7.85 -26.20 10.26
C LYS A 6 6.79 -25.32 10.91
N ASN A 7 6.03 -25.85 11.88
CA ASN A 7 5.01 -25.10 12.61
C ASN A 7 5.60 -24.01 13.53
N SER A 8 6.75 -24.26 14.15
CA SER A 8 7.41 -23.25 15.00
C SER A 8 8.03 -22.12 14.18
N CYS A 9 8.63 -22.42 13.03
CA CYS A 9 9.20 -21.43 12.13
C CYS A 9 8.10 -20.53 11.51
N GLN A 10 6.98 -21.12 11.14
CA GLN A 10 5.83 -20.38 10.58
C GLN A 10 5.13 -19.49 11.63
N LYS A 11 5.03 -19.96 12.88
CA LYS A 11 4.55 -19.14 14.02
C LYS A 11 5.49 -18.00 14.34
N ALA A 12 6.80 -18.22 14.31
CA ALA A 12 7.80 -17.17 14.55
C ALA A 12 7.80 -16.13 13.42
N ALA A 13 7.70 -16.54 12.15
CA ALA A 13 7.60 -15.63 11.02
C ALA A 13 6.32 -14.81 11.07
N SER A 14 5.19 -15.41 11.42
CA SER A 14 3.90 -14.72 11.60
C SER A 14 3.92 -13.74 12.79
N ALA A 15 4.61 -14.07 13.87
CA ALA A 15 4.79 -13.17 15.01
C ALA A 15 5.65 -11.96 14.65
N LEU A 16 6.75 -12.18 13.91
CA LEU A 16 7.64 -11.11 13.45
C LEU A 16 6.93 -10.17 12.45
N ALA A 17 6.09 -10.74 11.58
CA ALA A 17 5.27 -9.96 10.66
C ALA A 17 4.23 -9.10 11.40
N ARG A 18 3.56 -9.70 12.38
CA ARG A 18 2.62 -8.96 13.25
C ARG A 18 3.32 -7.87 14.04
N GLU A 19 4.54 -8.12 14.52
CA GLU A 19 5.35 -7.12 15.21
C GLU A 19 5.82 -6.02 14.27
N THR A 20 6.19 -6.34 13.02
CA THR A 20 6.58 -5.36 12.00
C THR A 20 5.37 -4.52 11.58
N ILE A 21 4.21 -5.15 11.35
CA ILE A 21 2.94 -4.45 11.05
C ILE A 21 2.45 -3.68 12.30
N ALA A 22 2.63 -4.22 13.50
CA ALA A 22 2.30 -3.54 14.75
C ALA A 22 3.24 -2.36 15.03
N ARG A 23 4.50 -2.41 14.61
CA ARG A 23 5.42 -1.24 14.67
C ARG A 23 4.92 -0.11 13.78
N VAL A 24 4.42 -0.39 12.59
CA VAL A 24 3.73 0.60 11.76
C VAL A 24 2.50 1.18 12.48
N ASN A 25 1.79 0.36 13.24
CA ASN A 25 0.63 0.79 14.05
C ASN A 25 1.01 1.48 15.37
N THR A 26 2.14 1.08 16.00
CA THR A 26 2.55 1.64 17.31
C THR A 26 3.37 2.92 17.14
N THR A 27 4.03 3.10 16.00
CA THR A 27 4.64 4.36 15.57
C THR A 27 3.58 5.39 15.13
N ALA A 28 2.29 5.07 15.26
CA ALA A 28 1.14 5.90 14.90
C ALA A 28 1.07 7.26 15.64
N ARG A 29 2.05 7.61 16.46
CA ARG A 29 2.22 8.95 17.01
C ARG A 29 3.08 9.88 16.14
N GLN A 30 3.81 9.35 15.15
CA GLN A 30 4.59 10.17 14.21
C GLN A 30 4.10 9.96 12.78
N PRO A 31 3.93 11.06 12.01
CA PRO A 31 3.60 10.96 10.60
C PRO A 31 4.67 10.18 9.84
N LEU A 32 4.28 9.16 9.09
CA LEU A 32 5.15 8.39 8.20
C LEU A 32 4.99 8.88 6.77
N LEU A 33 6.05 8.71 5.99
CA LEU A 33 6.04 8.91 4.54
C LEU A 33 5.84 7.55 3.85
N TRP A 34 4.83 7.47 2.99
CA TRP A 34 4.46 6.27 2.25
C TRP A 34 4.67 6.48 0.76
N ASP A 35 5.30 5.51 0.09
CA ASP A 35 5.29 5.37 -1.36
C ASP A 35 4.37 4.21 -1.73
N ILE A 36 3.32 4.50 -2.48
CA ILE A 36 2.39 3.49 -3.02
C ILE A 36 2.58 3.45 -4.53
N PHE A 37 3.02 2.30 -5.04
CA PHE A 37 3.19 2.04 -6.47
C PHE A 37 2.02 1.24 -6.98
N CYS A 38 1.43 1.69 -8.08
CA CYS A 38 0.35 1.00 -8.75
C CYS A 38 0.59 1.03 -10.26
N GLN A 39 0.73 -0.16 -10.83
CA GLN A 39 0.63 -0.35 -12.26
C GLN A 39 -0.85 -0.55 -12.60
N VAL A 40 -1.36 0.28 -13.50
CA VAL A 40 -2.79 0.31 -13.85
C VAL A 40 -3.06 -0.74 -14.92
N ILE A 41 -3.65 -1.85 -14.53
CA ILE A 41 -4.09 -2.93 -15.43
C ILE A 41 -5.60 -2.83 -15.63
N ASP A 42 -6.36 -2.77 -14.54
CA ASP A 42 -7.77 -2.42 -14.56
C ASP A 42 -7.93 -0.90 -14.38
N ASN A 43 -8.51 -0.24 -15.38
CA ASN A 43 -8.55 1.22 -15.50
C ASN A 43 -9.06 1.96 -14.26
N HIS A 44 -9.93 1.35 -13.46
CA HIS A 44 -10.58 2.00 -12.33
C HIS A 44 -10.33 1.31 -11.00
N GLY A 45 -10.23 -0.04 -11.01
CA GLY A 45 -10.10 -0.85 -9.80
C GLY A 45 -8.79 -0.58 -9.06
N ASP A 46 -7.68 -0.72 -9.75
CA ASP A 46 -6.34 -0.60 -9.17
C ASP A 46 -6.08 0.80 -8.62
N VAL A 47 -6.35 1.82 -9.45
CA VAL A 47 -6.20 3.23 -9.04
C VAL A 47 -7.17 3.56 -7.90
N GLY A 48 -8.42 3.07 -7.98
CA GLY A 48 -9.45 3.32 -6.97
C GLY A 48 -9.07 2.80 -5.60
N VAL A 49 -8.56 1.58 -5.50
CA VAL A 49 -8.10 1.00 -4.22
C VAL A 49 -6.89 1.74 -3.69
N CYS A 50 -5.87 2.01 -4.53
CA CYS A 50 -4.68 2.74 -4.13
C CYS A 50 -5.00 4.18 -3.68
N TRP A 51 -5.93 4.85 -4.36
CA TRP A 51 -6.40 6.17 -3.98
C TRP A 51 -7.14 6.17 -2.64
N ARG A 52 -8.03 5.20 -2.41
CA ARG A 52 -8.72 5.04 -1.12
C ARG A 52 -7.73 4.78 0.02
N LEU A 53 -6.73 3.92 -0.20
CA LEU A 53 -5.65 3.69 0.76
C LEU A 53 -4.88 4.98 1.05
N ALA A 54 -4.47 5.71 0.03
CA ALA A 54 -3.78 6.99 0.18
C ALA A 54 -4.60 8.01 0.98
N ARG A 55 -5.92 8.09 0.71
CA ARG A 55 -6.85 8.95 1.44
C ARG A 55 -6.95 8.59 2.92
N GLU A 56 -7.08 7.31 3.22
CA GLU A 56 -7.17 6.83 4.60
C GLU A 56 -5.87 7.06 5.38
N LEU A 57 -4.72 6.81 4.77
CA LEU A 57 -3.41 7.10 5.37
C LEU A 57 -3.24 8.60 5.65
N ALA A 58 -3.63 9.45 4.69
CA ALA A 58 -3.59 10.90 4.87
C ALA A 58 -4.52 11.39 5.97
N ALA A 59 -5.72 10.80 6.08
CA ALA A 59 -6.67 11.09 7.17
C ALA A 59 -6.11 10.72 8.55
N ARG A 60 -5.27 9.70 8.62
CA ARG A 60 -4.53 9.29 9.82
C ARG A 60 -3.27 10.13 10.09
N GLY A 61 -3.00 11.13 9.28
CA GLY A 61 -1.90 12.07 9.47
C GLY A 61 -0.60 11.72 8.74
N HIS A 62 -0.56 10.63 7.99
CA HIS A 62 0.60 10.24 7.17
C HIS A 62 0.72 11.10 5.91
N THR A 63 1.89 11.11 5.31
CA THR A 63 2.15 11.71 3.99
C THR A 63 2.29 10.60 2.97
N VAL A 64 1.66 10.74 1.81
CA VAL A 64 1.61 9.71 0.78
C VAL A 64 2.08 10.26 -0.57
N ARG A 65 2.97 9.53 -1.23
CA ARG A 65 3.26 9.65 -2.65
C ARG A 65 2.62 8.46 -3.35
N LEU A 66 1.63 8.74 -4.18
CA LEU A 66 0.96 7.75 -5.01
C LEU A 66 1.57 7.79 -6.41
N TRP A 67 2.26 6.72 -6.78
CA TRP A 67 2.95 6.55 -8.05
C TRP A 67 2.09 5.74 -9.01
N LEU A 68 1.74 6.34 -10.15
CA LEU A 68 0.92 5.70 -11.17
C LEU A 68 1.66 5.70 -12.50
N ASP A 69 1.62 4.58 -13.23
CA ASP A 69 2.13 4.49 -14.61
C ASP A 69 1.14 5.09 -15.62
N ASP A 70 -0.15 5.08 -15.28
CA ASP A 70 -1.23 5.68 -16.07
C ASP A 70 -2.10 6.58 -15.19
N LEU A 71 -2.24 7.83 -15.60
CA LEU A 71 -3.00 8.87 -14.88
C LEU A 71 -4.40 9.14 -15.47
N ARG A 72 -4.78 8.48 -16.56
CA ARG A 72 -5.99 8.80 -17.33
C ARG A 72 -7.28 8.66 -16.53
N ALA A 73 -7.35 7.70 -15.62
CA ALA A 73 -8.54 7.49 -14.78
C ALA A 73 -8.63 8.47 -13.60
N LEU A 74 -7.52 9.08 -13.21
CA LEU A 74 -7.45 9.90 -12.00
C LEU A 74 -8.35 11.13 -11.99
N PRO A 75 -8.48 11.91 -13.09
CA PRO A 75 -9.36 13.09 -13.11
C PRO A 75 -10.82 12.75 -12.81
N TRP A 76 -11.25 11.57 -13.19
CA TRP A 76 -12.60 11.09 -12.95
C TRP A 76 -12.75 10.46 -11.54
N LEU A 77 -11.80 9.63 -11.12
CA LEU A 77 -11.83 8.96 -9.82
C LEU A 77 -11.58 9.90 -8.64
N ALA A 78 -10.71 10.88 -8.85
CA ALA A 78 -10.22 11.76 -7.79
C ALA A 78 -9.99 13.18 -8.34
N PRO A 79 -11.07 13.92 -8.68
CA PRO A 79 -10.93 15.28 -9.16
C PRO A 79 -10.05 16.13 -8.24
N GLY A 80 -9.09 16.84 -8.80
CA GLY A 80 -8.15 17.66 -8.05
C GLY A 80 -6.94 16.93 -7.43
N ALA A 81 -6.85 15.61 -7.51
CA ALA A 81 -5.71 14.87 -6.95
C ALA A 81 -4.39 15.25 -7.62
N TRP A 82 -4.38 15.40 -8.93
CA TRP A 82 -3.21 15.82 -9.68
C TRP A 82 -2.79 17.27 -9.41
N SER A 83 -3.75 18.15 -9.20
CA SER A 83 -3.50 19.57 -8.93
C SER A 83 -3.12 19.88 -7.47
N GLY A 84 -2.97 18.86 -6.62
CA GLY A 84 -2.55 19.03 -5.24
C GLY A 84 -3.65 19.49 -4.28
N ALA A 85 -4.93 19.27 -4.62
CA ALA A 85 -6.05 19.61 -3.73
C ALA A 85 -6.04 18.86 -2.39
N PHE A 86 -5.25 17.77 -2.28
CA PHE A 86 -5.17 16.92 -1.09
C PHE A 86 -3.83 17.10 -0.36
N LYS A 87 -3.82 17.86 0.73
CA LYS A 87 -2.62 18.35 1.42
C LYS A 87 -1.53 17.30 1.76
N ARG A 88 -1.89 16.07 1.99
CA ARG A 88 -0.95 15.01 2.41
C ARG A 88 -0.73 13.94 1.36
N ILE A 89 -1.33 14.12 0.18
CA ILE A 89 -1.22 13.18 -0.93
C ILE A 89 -0.60 13.90 -2.11
N ARG A 90 0.48 13.33 -2.64
CA ARG A 90 1.10 13.77 -3.88
C ARG A 90 0.99 12.64 -4.88
N VAL A 91 0.27 12.85 -5.96
CA VAL A 91 0.24 11.92 -7.09
C VAL A 91 1.43 12.21 -7.98
N LEU A 92 2.11 11.17 -8.40
CA LEU A 92 3.33 11.26 -9.19
C LEU A 92 3.26 10.25 -10.35
N PRO A 93 3.77 10.61 -11.53
CA PRO A 93 3.94 9.65 -12.59
C PRO A 93 5.04 8.66 -12.20
N TRP A 94 4.97 7.46 -12.71
CA TRP A 94 6.00 6.44 -12.51
C TRP A 94 7.39 6.98 -12.91
N PRO A 95 8.41 6.92 -12.05
CA PRO A 95 9.68 7.55 -12.31
C PRO A 95 10.44 6.84 -13.43
N ARG A 96 10.86 7.61 -14.42
CA ARG A 96 11.63 7.09 -15.58
C ARG A 96 13.13 7.27 -15.45
N SER A 97 13.58 8.07 -14.49
CA SER A 97 15.01 8.32 -14.23
C SER A 97 15.26 8.55 -12.74
N THR A 98 16.48 8.27 -12.30
CA THR A 98 16.94 8.55 -10.93
C THR A 98 16.97 10.05 -10.65
N GLN A 99 17.19 10.89 -11.65
CA GLN A 99 17.20 12.35 -11.51
C GLN A 99 15.83 12.89 -11.10
N ALA A 100 14.73 12.29 -11.57
CA ALA A 100 13.37 12.66 -11.15
C ALA A 100 13.14 12.39 -9.64
N LEU A 101 13.97 11.56 -9.03
CA LEU A 101 13.90 11.16 -7.63
C LEU A 101 14.97 11.85 -6.75
N ALA A 102 15.90 12.61 -7.34
CA ALA A 102 17.11 13.08 -6.66
C ALA A 102 16.85 13.89 -5.40
N GLN A 103 15.77 14.67 -5.36
CA GLN A 103 15.39 15.51 -4.25
C GLN A 103 14.33 14.87 -3.32
N LEU A 104 13.92 13.64 -3.58
CA LEU A 104 12.90 12.98 -2.76
C LEU A 104 13.57 12.24 -1.61
N PRO A 105 13.04 12.42 -0.38
CA PRO A 105 13.50 11.61 0.75
C PRO A 105 13.07 10.16 0.58
N LEU A 106 13.83 9.24 1.21
CA LEU A 106 13.42 7.85 1.35
C LEU A 106 12.12 7.80 2.16
N ALA A 107 11.18 6.99 1.71
CA ALA A 107 9.95 6.76 2.46
C ALA A 107 10.15 5.71 3.56
N ASP A 108 9.33 5.79 4.61
CA ASP A 108 9.31 4.81 5.70
C ASP A 108 8.65 3.51 5.28
N VAL A 109 7.71 3.59 4.33
CA VAL A 109 6.93 2.43 3.85
C VAL A 109 6.85 2.45 2.34
N TRP A 110 7.10 1.30 1.73
CA TRP A 110 6.90 1.04 0.30
C TRP A 110 5.76 0.04 0.13
N VAL A 111 4.82 0.35 -0.73
CA VAL A 111 3.72 -0.53 -1.11
C VAL A 111 3.78 -0.81 -2.60
N GLU A 112 3.97 -2.08 -2.96
CA GLU A 112 3.69 -2.59 -4.30
C GLU A 112 2.24 -3.05 -4.34
N ALA A 113 1.41 -2.41 -5.14
CA ALA A 113 0.02 -2.80 -5.25
C ALA A 113 -0.16 -3.82 -6.38
N PHE A 114 -0.84 -4.92 -6.07
CA PHE A 114 -1.30 -5.93 -7.03
C PHE A 114 -0.16 -6.60 -7.82
N GLY A 115 0.95 -6.87 -7.14
CA GLY A 115 2.09 -7.54 -7.75
C GLY A 115 2.88 -6.69 -8.73
N CYS A 116 2.67 -5.37 -8.79
CA CYS A 116 3.55 -4.50 -9.57
C CYS A 116 4.98 -4.56 -8.99
N GLU A 117 5.97 -4.45 -9.85
CA GLU A 117 7.36 -4.32 -9.41
C GLU A 117 7.71 -2.85 -9.19
N LEU A 118 8.63 -2.57 -8.26
CA LEU A 118 9.15 -1.21 -8.09
C LEU A 118 9.84 -0.75 -9.38
N PRO A 119 9.63 0.50 -9.82
CA PRO A 119 10.29 1.02 -11.00
C PRO A 119 11.81 0.94 -10.92
N ALA A 120 12.47 0.51 -11.99
CA ALA A 120 13.93 0.34 -12.00
C ALA A 120 14.68 1.62 -11.59
N ALA A 121 14.19 2.79 -12.00
CA ALA A 121 14.78 4.08 -11.59
C ALA A 121 14.64 4.32 -10.08
N PHE A 122 13.53 3.91 -9.46
CA PHE A 122 13.31 3.98 -8.02
C PHE A 122 14.28 3.03 -7.29
N VAL A 123 14.36 1.79 -7.74
CA VAL A 123 15.28 0.79 -7.20
C VAL A 123 16.72 1.28 -7.28
N ALA A 124 17.15 1.79 -8.45
CA ALA A 124 18.51 2.31 -8.63
C ALA A 124 18.81 3.50 -7.70
N ARG A 125 17.82 4.39 -7.47
CA ARG A 125 18.00 5.55 -6.58
C ARG A 125 18.13 5.16 -5.11
N PHE A 126 17.34 4.20 -4.65
CA PHE A 126 17.23 3.91 -3.22
C PHE A 126 17.92 2.61 -2.77
N ALA A 127 18.41 1.78 -3.69
CA ALA A 127 19.11 0.54 -3.34
C ALA A 127 20.34 0.76 -2.48
N ALA A 128 21.09 1.84 -2.73
CA ALA A 128 22.30 2.18 -2.00
C ALA A 128 22.03 2.85 -0.64
N GLU A 129 20.82 3.29 -0.38
CA GLU A 129 20.49 3.93 0.89
C GLU A 129 20.37 2.90 2.02
N GLN A 130 21.28 3.02 2.98
CA GLN A 130 21.30 2.16 4.17
C GLN A 130 20.57 2.84 5.33
N ALA A 131 19.26 3.10 5.15
CA ALA A 131 18.44 3.64 6.22
C ALA A 131 18.30 2.60 7.36
N MET A 132 18.36 3.09 8.59
CA MET A 132 18.14 2.29 9.79
C MET A 132 17.07 2.96 10.68
N PRO A 133 15.88 2.37 10.84
CA PRO A 133 15.46 1.09 10.25
C PRO A 133 15.22 1.19 8.74
N PRO A 134 15.34 0.08 8.01
CA PRO A 134 15.02 0.06 6.59
C PRO A 134 13.52 0.26 6.37
N PRO A 135 13.11 0.77 5.18
CA PRO A 135 11.69 0.88 4.83
C PRO A 135 10.95 -0.45 4.99
N VAL A 136 9.74 -0.38 5.51
CA VAL A 136 8.83 -1.52 5.50
C VAL A 136 8.31 -1.70 4.08
N TRP A 137 8.51 -2.89 3.50
CA TRP A 137 8.11 -3.17 2.13
C TRP A 137 6.93 -4.13 2.11
N ILE A 138 5.80 -3.67 1.58
CA ILE A 138 4.52 -4.39 1.56
C ILE A 138 4.16 -4.68 0.11
N ASN A 139 3.81 -5.93 -0.19
CA ASN A 139 3.10 -6.31 -1.39
C ASN A 139 1.62 -6.40 -1.06
N LEU A 140 0.85 -5.42 -1.51
CA LEU A 140 -0.60 -5.36 -1.33
C LEU A 140 -1.29 -6.14 -2.44
N GLU A 141 -1.99 -7.18 -2.06
CA GLU A 141 -2.72 -8.04 -2.98
C GLU A 141 -4.21 -7.65 -3.11
N TYR A 142 -4.89 -8.25 -4.08
CA TYR A 142 -6.32 -8.06 -4.26
C TYR A 142 -7.12 -8.62 -3.08
N LEU A 143 -8.29 -8.02 -2.84
CA LEU A 143 -9.27 -8.58 -1.92
C LEU A 143 -9.76 -9.93 -2.42
N SER A 144 -9.68 -10.94 -1.57
CA SER A 144 -10.15 -12.29 -1.88
C SER A 144 -10.91 -12.92 -0.72
N ALA A 145 -11.87 -13.77 -1.05
CA ALA A 145 -12.61 -14.60 -0.10
C ALA A 145 -12.11 -16.05 -0.06
N GLU A 146 -11.05 -16.37 -0.78
CA GLU A 146 -10.47 -17.70 -0.88
C GLU A 146 -9.75 -18.09 0.43
N ASP A 147 -9.91 -19.34 0.87
CA ASP A 147 -9.35 -19.84 2.13
C ASP A 147 -7.82 -19.77 2.19
N TRP A 148 -7.14 -19.81 1.06
CA TRP A 148 -5.67 -19.75 1.01
C TRP A 148 -5.12 -18.40 1.44
N VAL A 149 -5.92 -17.32 1.34
CA VAL A 149 -5.54 -15.94 1.73
C VAL A 149 -5.04 -15.89 3.17
N GLU A 150 -5.70 -16.58 4.08
CA GLU A 150 -5.31 -16.63 5.49
C GLU A 150 -3.91 -17.20 5.72
N ARG A 151 -3.52 -18.17 4.88
CA ARG A 151 -2.20 -18.81 4.97
C ARG A 151 -1.11 -17.95 4.35
N MET A 152 -1.45 -17.08 3.41
CA MET A 152 -0.51 -16.25 2.66
C MET A 152 -0.36 -14.86 3.26
N HIS A 153 -1.35 -14.40 4.02
CA HIS A 153 -1.30 -13.10 4.68
C HIS A 153 -0.14 -12.99 5.67
N ALA A 154 0.55 -11.86 5.63
CA ALA A 154 1.71 -11.55 6.48
C ALA A 154 2.90 -12.53 6.33
N LEU A 155 3.00 -13.24 5.20
CA LEU A 155 4.20 -14.01 4.89
C LEU A 155 5.33 -13.11 4.36
N PRO A 156 6.57 -13.36 4.80
CA PRO A 156 7.74 -12.69 4.26
C PRO A 156 8.14 -13.29 2.91
N SER A 157 8.55 -12.44 1.99
CA SER A 157 9.16 -12.80 0.72
C SER A 157 10.57 -12.18 0.65
N PRO A 158 11.64 -12.98 0.81
CA PRO A 158 12.99 -12.47 0.69
C PRO A 158 13.32 -12.14 -0.76
N VAL A 159 13.98 -11.01 -0.99
CA VAL A 159 14.51 -10.64 -2.30
C VAL A 159 15.87 -11.31 -2.46
N LEU A 160 15.96 -12.28 -3.37
CA LEU A 160 17.14 -13.15 -3.51
C LEU A 160 18.20 -12.58 -4.46
N ALA A 161 17.84 -11.65 -5.34
CA ALA A 161 18.73 -11.12 -6.36
C ALA A 161 18.46 -9.63 -6.64
N GLY A 162 19.39 -9.01 -7.41
CA GLY A 162 19.29 -7.62 -7.82
C GLY A 162 19.72 -6.61 -6.75
N PRO A 163 19.53 -5.30 -7.02
CA PRO A 163 20.04 -4.23 -6.15
C PRO A 163 19.43 -4.20 -4.74
N LEU A 164 18.25 -4.80 -4.55
CA LEU A 164 17.56 -4.90 -3.26
C LEU A 164 17.73 -6.29 -2.61
N ALA A 165 18.68 -7.10 -3.08
CA ALA A 165 18.95 -8.42 -2.50
C ALA A 165 19.20 -8.34 -0.98
N GLY A 166 18.68 -9.31 -0.24
CA GLY A 166 18.74 -9.34 1.22
C GLY A 166 17.60 -8.53 1.89
N ARG A 167 16.88 -7.69 1.19
CA ARG A 167 15.67 -7.06 1.73
C ARG A 167 14.52 -8.06 1.75
N ARG A 168 13.46 -7.70 2.47
CA ARG A 168 12.27 -8.54 2.64
C ARG A 168 11.04 -7.70 2.38
N LYS A 169 10.13 -8.22 1.58
CA LYS A 169 8.76 -7.69 1.46
C LYS A 169 7.77 -8.61 2.17
N TRP A 170 6.63 -8.05 2.56
CA TRP A 170 5.59 -8.73 3.30
C TRP A 170 4.32 -8.74 2.48
N PHE A 171 3.73 -9.89 2.27
CA PHE A 171 2.45 -10.00 1.60
C PHE A 171 1.33 -9.50 2.51
N PHE A 172 0.51 -8.61 1.99
CA PHE A 172 -0.70 -8.16 2.64
C PHE A 172 -1.89 -8.54 1.76
N TYR A 173 -2.64 -9.53 2.22
CA TYR A 173 -3.86 -10.00 1.56
C TYR A 173 -5.08 -9.43 2.27
N PRO A 174 -5.82 -8.47 1.69
CA PRO A 174 -7.15 -8.09 2.17
C PRO A 174 -8.09 -9.29 2.12
N GLY A 175 -8.96 -9.41 3.13
CA GLY A 175 -9.88 -10.55 3.23
C GLY A 175 -10.94 -10.35 4.29
N PHE A 176 -11.84 -11.29 4.40
CA PHE A 176 -13.07 -11.17 5.20
C PHE A 176 -12.97 -11.83 6.57
N THR A 177 -11.85 -12.45 6.90
CA THR A 177 -11.66 -13.17 8.16
C THR A 177 -10.63 -12.48 9.06
N PRO A 178 -10.61 -12.76 10.37
CA PRO A 178 -9.62 -12.21 11.29
C PRO A 178 -8.17 -12.65 11.00
N ALA A 179 -7.98 -13.70 10.21
CA ALA A 179 -6.65 -14.21 9.83
C ALA A 179 -6.10 -13.55 8.55
N ALA A 180 -6.95 -12.80 7.82
CA ALA A 180 -6.57 -11.99 6.67
C ALA A 180 -6.28 -10.52 7.06
N GLY A 181 -5.93 -9.69 6.09
CA GLY A 181 -5.62 -8.27 6.29
C GLY A 181 -6.82 -7.36 6.55
N GLY A 182 -8.03 -7.91 6.54
CA GLY A 182 -9.25 -7.13 6.68
C GLY A 182 -9.62 -6.33 5.43
N LEU A 183 -10.57 -5.41 5.59
CA LEU A 183 -11.09 -4.58 4.51
C LEU A 183 -10.58 -3.15 4.64
N LEU A 184 -10.29 -2.52 3.50
CA LEU A 184 -10.07 -1.09 3.45
C LEU A 184 -11.40 -0.38 3.80
N ARG A 185 -11.38 0.35 4.91
CA ARG A 185 -12.56 0.99 5.47
C ARG A 185 -12.21 2.39 5.92
N GLU A 186 -12.76 3.37 5.23
CA GLU A 186 -12.56 4.78 5.56
C GLU A 186 -13.26 5.12 6.88
N GLY A 187 -12.60 5.90 7.72
CA GLY A 187 -13.11 6.26 9.04
C GLY A 187 -14.41 7.06 9.00
N ASP A 188 -14.65 7.82 7.92
CA ASP A 188 -15.86 8.62 7.70
C ASP A 188 -17.02 7.85 7.03
N TRP A 189 -16.80 6.59 6.65
CA TRP A 189 -17.78 5.77 5.93
C TRP A 189 -19.15 5.70 6.61
N PRO A 190 -19.27 5.41 7.92
CA PRO A 190 -20.57 5.34 8.58
C PRO A 190 -21.33 6.66 8.52
N ALA A 191 -20.62 7.79 8.68
CA ALA A 191 -21.22 9.11 8.61
C ALA A 191 -21.66 9.50 7.20
N ARG A 192 -20.91 9.09 6.17
CA ARG A 192 -21.30 9.27 4.76
C ARG A 192 -22.52 8.44 4.42
N GLN A 193 -22.54 7.18 4.85
CA GLN A 193 -23.66 6.27 4.61
C GLN A 193 -24.95 6.78 5.28
N ALA A 194 -24.86 7.23 6.53
CA ALA A 194 -26.02 7.75 7.27
C ALA A 194 -26.63 9.03 6.64
N ARG A 195 -25.80 9.81 5.93
CA ARG A 195 -26.23 11.06 5.28
C ARG A 195 -26.60 10.89 3.79
N PHE A 196 -26.44 9.69 3.24
CA PHE A 196 -26.70 9.44 1.83
C PHE A 196 -28.20 9.47 1.54
N ASP A 197 -28.64 10.47 0.77
CA ASP A 197 -30.00 10.55 0.26
C ASP A 197 -30.06 9.91 -1.13
N ARG A 198 -30.59 8.68 -1.17
CA ARG A 198 -30.74 7.93 -2.42
C ARG A 198 -31.67 8.62 -3.40
N ALA A 199 -32.77 9.24 -2.92
CA ALA A 199 -33.74 9.85 -3.79
C ALA A 199 -33.16 11.10 -4.48
N ALA A 200 -32.49 11.97 -3.71
CA ALA A 200 -31.79 13.13 -4.23
C ALA A 200 -30.68 12.74 -5.21
N TRP A 201 -29.94 11.66 -4.90
CA TRP A 201 -28.87 11.18 -5.78
C TRP A 201 -29.42 10.67 -7.12
N LEU A 202 -30.49 9.87 -7.10
CA LEU A 202 -31.13 9.38 -8.32
C LEU A 202 -31.70 10.51 -9.16
N ALA A 203 -32.31 11.53 -8.53
CA ALA A 203 -32.83 12.70 -9.26
C ALA A 203 -31.71 13.50 -9.96
N ALA A 204 -30.50 13.48 -9.42
CA ALA A 204 -29.35 14.20 -9.99
C ALA A 204 -28.58 13.42 -11.06
N HIS A 205 -28.69 12.07 -11.10
CA HIS A 205 -27.82 11.20 -11.91
C HIS A 205 -28.60 10.17 -12.75
N GLY A 206 -29.90 10.07 -12.59
CA GLY A 206 -30.81 9.14 -13.29
C GLY A 206 -31.55 9.78 -14.44
#